data_ea0429d74d1c827135276dd74e4e9d64
#
_entry.id   ea0429d74d1c827135276dd74e4e9d64
#
_cell.length_a   1.000
_cell.length_b   1.000
_cell.length_c   1.000
_cell.angle_alpha   90.00
_cell.angle_beta   90.00
_cell.angle_gamma   90.00
#
_symmetry.space_group_name_H-M   'P 1'
#
loop_
_entity.id
_entity.type
_entity.pdbx_description
1 polymer ?
#
loop_
_entity_poly.entity_id
_entity_poly.type
_entity_poly.pdbx_seq_one_letter_code
_entity_poly.pdbx_strand_id
1 'polypeptide(L)'
;MDLQTFENNLKQLETNVIIAKENERNIKNDILLLQNKIQTMENENITLDKVIAILTATATTSRDNARQHFEKIITDALQFVSQSKDYEFIIKELPGRAKASYEFYIKSTVNGVECIQKPEDANGGGFVDIISVAAKYAYLEIFNDPKIMNATLFYDEPGKMISEQMSVKFAEYIKFLGSYYNRQTIMVTHNDNLSSVADKTFLVHKDTNGISTAIPMTVGVTQIDYSDIDKMEEENE
;
A
#
# COMPACT_ATOMS: atom_id res chain seq x y z
N MET A 1 -0.19 94.50 -3.02
CA MET A 1 0.12 93.25 -2.31
C MET A 1 0.91 93.70 -1.10
N ASP A 2 0.34 93.52 0.10
CA ASP A 2 0.92 93.97 1.35
C ASP A 2 2.16 93.11 1.68
N LEU A 3 3.21 93.73 2.20
CA LEU A 3 4.50 93.10 2.51
C LEU A 3 4.28 91.86 3.46
N GLN A 4 3.34 92.01 4.37
CA GLN A 4 2.97 91.03 5.35
C GLN A 4 2.34 89.80 4.71
N THR A 5 1.54 89.95 3.66
CA THR A 5 0.94 88.84 2.87
C THR A 5 2.01 88.10 2.09
N PHE A 6 3.00 88.79 1.58
CA PHE A 6 4.15 88.22 0.86
C PHE A 6 5.03 87.36 1.81
N GLU A 7 5.36 87.84 2.98
CA GLU A 7 6.12 87.10 4.00
C GLU A 7 5.43 85.89 4.47
N ASN A 8 4.09 85.93 4.68
CA ASN A 8 3.30 84.76 5.07
C ASN A 8 3.27 83.69 3.97
N ASN A 9 3.11 84.07 2.70
CA ASN A 9 3.16 83.18 1.57
C ASN A 9 4.55 82.53 1.41
N LEU A 10 5.62 83.26 1.67
CA LEU A 10 7.00 82.80 1.61
C LEU A 10 7.23 81.73 2.70
N LYS A 11 6.81 81.96 3.94
CA LYS A 11 6.89 81.00 5.05
C LYS A 11 6.07 79.71 4.77
N GLN A 12 4.90 79.87 4.13
CA GLN A 12 4.05 78.73 3.77
C GLN A 12 4.72 77.93 2.66
N LEU A 13 5.36 78.55 1.68
CA LEU A 13 6.13 77.86 0.65
C LEU A 13 7.35 77.13 1.24
N GLU A 14 8.10 77.79 2.14
CA GLU A 14 9.21 77.11 2.83
C GLU A 14 8.76 75.89 3.62
N THR A 15 7.65 75.97 4.36
CA THR A 15 7.08 74.86 5.09
C THR A 15 6.66 73.74 4.18
N ASN A 16 5.99 74.05 3.05
CA ASN A 16 5.58 73.06 2.06
C ASN A 16 6.79 72.34 1.41
N VAL A 17 7.86 73.07 1.13
CA VAL A 17 9.10 72.46 0.60
C VAL A 17 9.76 71.55 1.62
N ILE A 18 9.76 71.89 2.91
CA ILE A 18 10.30 71.03 3.98
C ILE A 18 9.49 69.73 4.06
N ILE A 19 8.14 69.84 4.11
CA ILE A 19 7.26 68.71 4.15
C ILE A 19 7.44 67.83 2.91
N ALA A 20 7.52 68.39 1.71
CA ALA A 20 7.74 67.63 0.48
C ALA A 20 9.10 66.92 0.48
N LYS A 21 10.17 67.51 0.98
CA LYS A 21 11.47 66.83 1.13
C LYS A 21 11.43 65.65 2.15
N GLU A 22 10.71 65.86 3.22
CA GLU A 22 10.54 64.80 4.25
C GLU A 22 9.73 63.63 3.72
N ASN A 23 8.64 63.90 2.99
CA ASN A 23 7.87 62.89 2.31
C ASN A 23 8.70 62.13 1.24
N GLU A 24 9.48 62.83 0.45
CA GLU A 24 10.38 62.22 -0.54
C GLU A 24 11.38 61.28 0.15
N ARG A 25 11.95 61.67 1.28
CA ARG A 25 12.88 60.86 2.06
C ARG A 25 12.19 59.59 2.60
N ASN A 26 10.98 59.75 3.13
CA ASN A 26 10.21 58.64 3.67
C ASN A 26 9.85 57.63 2.55
N ILE A 27 9.35 58.11 1.40
CA ILE A 27 9.06 57.28 0.24
C ILE A 27 10.31 56.54 -0.26
N LYS A 28 11.48 57.20 -0.31
CA LYS A 28 12.74 56.52 -0.69
C LYS A 28 13.10 55.39 0.28
N ASN A 29 12.93 55.63 1.58
CA ASN A 29 13.17 54.61 2.59
C ASN A 29 12.22 53.44 2.46
N ASP A 30 10.92 53.69 2.21
CA ASP A 30 9.91 52.66 2.00
C ASP A 30 10.19 51.82 0.75
N ILE A 31 10.61 52.48 -0.35
CA ILE A 31 11.02 51.79 -1.57
C ILE A 31 12.18 50.82 -1.29
N LEU A 32 13.19 51.28 -0.56
CA LEU A 32 14.37 50.47 -0.23
C LEU A 32 14.02 49.28 0.65
N LEU A 33 13.13 49.48 1.61
CA LEU A 33 12.61 48.41 2.49
C LEU A 33 11.79 47.38 1.71
N LEU A 34 10.93 47.83 0.80
CA LEU A 34 10.14 46.96 -0.05
C LEU A 34 11.03 46.18 -1.03
N GLN A 35 12.04 46.80 -1.63
CA GLN A 35 12.99 46.09 -2.50
C GLN A 35 13.73 44.98 -1.77
N ASN A 36 14.21 45.25 -0.54
CA ASN A 36 14.86 44.24 0.28
C ASN A 36 13.91 43.10 0.62
N LYS A 37 12.64 43.42 0.93
CA LYS A 37 11.63 42.39 1.21
C LYS A 37 11.32 41.50 -0.01
N ILE A 38 11.20 42.14 -1.19
CA ILE A 38 11.01 41.40 -2.45
C ILE A 38 12.17 40.43 -2.68
N GLN A 39 13.41 40.90 -2.55
CA GLN A 39 14.59 40.05 -2.75
C GLN A 39 14.65 38.90 -1.76
N THR A 40 14.26 39.12 -0.50
CA THR A 40 14.17 38.03 0.49
C THR A 40 13.12 36.98 0.09
N MET A 41 11.93 37.46 -0.31
CA MET A 41 10.84 36.57 -0.72
C MET A 41 11.18 35.79 -2.01
N GLU A 42 11.88 36.39 -2.95
CA GLU A 42 12.38 35.70 -4.16
C GLU A 42 13.36 34.56 -3.80
N ASN A 43 14.31 34.84 -2.89
CA ASN A 43 15.26 33.83 -2.42
C ASN A 43 14.56 32.69 -1.66
N GLU A 44 13.54 33.01 -0.86
CA GLU A 44 12.70 32.00 -0.19
C GLU A 44 11.94 31.14 -1.19
N ASN A 45 11.34 31.73 -2.22
CA ASN A 45 10.65 31.01 -3.29
C ASN A 45 11.58 30.05 -4.03
N ILE A 46 12.78 30.50 -4.40
CA ILE A 46 13.79 29.62 -5.03
C ILE A 46 14.11 28.41 -4.13
N THR A 47 14.20 28.64 -2.82
CA THR A 47 14.47 27.58 -1.85
C THR A 47 13.29 26.60 -1.75
N LEU A 48 12.06 27.10 -1.69
CA LEU A 48 10.86 26.29 -1.65
C LEU A 48 10.69 25.44 -2.92
N ASP A 49 10.97 26.00 -4.09
CA ASP A 49 10.93 25.28 -5.35
C ASP A 49 11.91 24.09 -5.36
N LYS A 50 13.12 24.29 -4.83
CA LYS A 50 14.09 23.19 -4.67
C LYS A 50 13.60 22.12 -3.71
N VAL A 51 13.00 22.52 -2.58
CA VAL A 51 12.44 21.57 -1.61
C VAL A 51 11.29 20.76 -2.23
N ILE A 52 10.40 21.42 -2.96
CA ILE A 52 9.30 20.75 -3.67
C ILE A 52 9.85 19.73 -4.70
N ALA A 53 10.85 20.13 -5.47
CA ALA A 53 11.48 19.23 -6.44
C ALA A 53 12.09 17.97 -5.79
N ILE A 54 12.82 18.14 -4.68
CA ILE A 54 13.41 17.03 -3.93
C ILE A 54 12.32 16.12 -3.35
N LEU A 55 11.31 16.69 -2.71
CA LEU A 55 10.22 15.93 -2.12
C LEU A 55 9.44 15.14 -3.19
N THR A 56 9.19 15.76 -4.34
CA THR A 56 8.51 15.10 -5.47
C THR A 56 9.34 13.93 -6.03
N ALA A 57 10.64 14.17 -6.24
CA ALA A 57 11.53 13.10 -6.71
C ALA A 57 11.62 11.94 -5.71
N THR A 58 11.77 12.25 -4.43
CA THR A 58 11.82 11.23 -3.36
C THR A 58 10.53 10.43 -3.28
N ALA A 59 9.37 11.10 -3.32
CA ALA A 59 8.07 10.44 -3.30
C ALA A 59 7.84 9.54 -4.52
N THR A 60 8.32 9.95 -5.70
CA THR A 60 8.23 9.14 -6.92
C THR A 60 9.12 7.91 -6.79
N THR A 61 10.38 8.06 -6.42
CA THR A 61 11.31 6.94 -6.24
C THR A 61 10.80 5.96 -5.18
N SER A 62 10.28 6.45 -4.06
CA SER A 62 9.72 5.60 -3.00
C SER A 62 8.53 4.78 -3.48
N ARG A 63 7.62 5.39 -4.26
CA ARG A 63 6.48 4.68 -4.86
C ARG A 63 6.92 3.62 -5.87
N ASP A 64 7.89 3.95 -6.72
CA ASP A 64 8.41 2.99 -7.70
C ASP A 64 9.10 1.80 -7.03
N ASN A 65 9.88 2.04 -5.99
CA ASN A 65 10.50 0.96 -5.21
C ASN A 65 9.46 0.07 -4.53
N ALA A 66 8.44 0.66 -3.91
CA ALA A 66 7.35 -0.08 -3.29
C ALA A 66 6.58 -0.91 -4.34
N ARG A 67 6.28 -0.33 -5.51
CA ARG A 67 5.63 -1.04 -6.62
C ARG A 67 6.44 -2.23 -7.08
N GLN A 68 7.74 -2.05 -7.36
CA GLN A 68 8.62 -3.13 -7.81
C GLN A 68 8.73 -4.25 -6.77
N HIS A 69 8.82 -3.88 -5.49
CA HIS A 69 8.86 -4.87 -4.42
C HIS A 69 7.57 -5.68 -4.33
N PHE A 70 6.43 -5.01 -4.47
CA PHE A 70 5.11 -5.64 -4.51
C PHE A 70 4.96 -6.57 -5.71
N GLU A 71 5.33 -6.11 -6.91
CA GLU A 71 5.33 -6.91 -8.14
C GLU A 71 6.19 -8.16 -7.99
N LYS A 72 7.37 -8.02 -7.39
CA LYS A 72 8.29 -9.14 -7.17
C LYS A 72 7.71 -10.20 -6.23
N ILE A 73 7.19 -9.82 -5.06
CA ILE A 73 6.62 -10.79 -4.09
C ILE A 73 5.47 -11.57 -4.73
N ILE A 74 4.59 -10.90 -5.48
CA ILE A 74 3.47 -11.57 -6.13
C ILE A 74 3.92 -12.42 -7.31
N THR A 75 4.90 -11.97 -8.09
CA THR A 75 5.50 -12.77 -9.15
C THR A 75 6.12 -14.05 -8.61
N ASP A 76 6.91 -13.95 -7.53
CA ASP A 76 7.51 -15.11 -6.87
C ASP A 76 6.43 -16.10 -6.39
N ALA A 77 5.30 -15.59 -5.86
CA ALA A 77 4.15 -16.40 -5.48
C ALA A 77 3.53 -17.16 -6.65
N LEU A 78 3.24 -16.45 -7.73
CA LEU A 78 2.67 -17.04 -8.95
C LEU A 78 3.58 -18.12 -9.52
N GLN A 79 4.88 -17.85 -9.63
CA GLN A 79 5.86 -18.79 -10.14
C GLN A 79 6.04 -20.01 -9.24
N PHE A 80 6.03 -19.83 -7.92
CA PHE A 80 6.17 -20.92 -6.98
C PHE A 80 4.95 -21.87 -7.03
N VAL A 81 3.74 -21.29 -6.99
CA VAL A 81 2.51 -22.10 -6.94
C VAL A 81 2.20 -22.74 -8.29
N SER A 82 2.39 -22.02 -9.40
CA SER A 82 2.17 -22.57 -10.74
C SER A 82 3.29 -23.50 -11.24
N GLN A 83 4.44 -23.54 -10.54
CA GLN A 83 5.64 -24.26 -10.96
C GLN A 83 6.13 -23.83 -12.37
N SER A 84 5.86 -22.58 -12.77
CA SER A 84 6.28 -22.02 -14.04
C SER A 84 6.88 -20.62 -13.84
N LYS A 85 7.96 -20.34 -14.55
CA LYS A 85 8.59 -19.02 -14.59
C LYS A 85 8.00 -18.08 -15.64
N ASP A 86 6.97 -18.53 -16.34
CA ASP A 86 6.37 -17.78 -17.45
C ASP A 86 5.44 -16.65 -16.98
N TYR A 87 5.15 -16.58 -15.68
CA TYR A 87 4.22 -15.60 -15.13
C TYR A 87 4.95 -14.47 -14.44
N GLU A 88 4.49 -13.24 -14.70
CA GLU A 88 4.96 -12.02 -14.08
C GLU A 88 3.75 -11.15 -13.68
N PHE A 89 3.73 -10.65 -12.46
CA PHE A 89 2.70 -9.72 -12.00
C PHE A 89 3.13 -8.28 -12.27
N ILE A 90 2.25 -7.49 -12.86
CA ILE A 90 2.53 -6.11 -13.28
C ILE A 90 1.47 -5.17 -12.72
N ILE A 91 1.92 -4.04 -12.15
CA ILE A 91 1.09 -2.93 -11.71
C ILE A 91 1.25 -1.77 -12.68
N LYS A 92 0.17 -1.38 -13.36
CA LYS A 92 0.16 -0.23 -14.28
C LYS A 92 -0.52 0.96 -13.63
N GLU A 93 0.16 2.09 -13.62
CA GLU A 93 -0.44 3.37 -13.23
C GLU A 93 -1.32 3.90 -14.37
N LEU A 94 -2.54 4.31 -14.01
CA LEU A 94 -3.48 4.90 -14.97
C LEU A 94 -3.24 6.41 -15.07
N PRO A 95 -2.94 6.93 -16.26
CA PRO A 95 -2.72 8.36 -16.46
C PRO A 95 -4.01 9.18 -16.29
N GLY A 96 -3.87 10.44 -15.89
CA GLY A 96 -4.92 11.45 -16.00
C GLY A 96 -5.91 11.56 -14.85
N ARG A 97 -5.65 10.97 -13.68
CA ARG A 97 -6.48 11.13 -12.48
C ARG A 97 -5.81 12.03 -11.45
N ALA A 98 -6.62 12.82 -10.72
CA ALA A 98 -6.13 13.66 -9.61
C ALA A 98 -5.50 12.86 -8.47
N LYS A 99 -5.84 11.55 -8.37
CA LYS A 99 -5.22 10.58 -7.46
C LYS A 99 -4.63 9.45 -8.31
N ALA A 100 -3.45 8.97 -7.92
CA ALA A 100 -2.84 7.79 -8.54
C ALA A 100 -3.81 6.61 -8.46
N SER A 101 -4.07 5.98 -9.59
CA SER A 101 -4.91 4.80 -9.72
C SER A 101 -4.10 3.72 -10.43
N TYR A 102 -4.24 2.47 -9.97
CA TYR A 102 -3.45 1.36 -10.47
C TYR A 102 -4.36 0.24 -10.96
N GLU A 103 -3.91 -0.43 -12.00
CA GLU A 103 -4.52 -1.68 -12.48
C GLU A 103 -3.49 -2.81 -12.41
N PHE A 104 -3.99 -4.01 -12.13
CA PHE A 104 -3.20 -5.22 -11.97
C PHE A 104 -3.33 -6.10 -13.20
N TYR A 105 -2.19 -6.65 -13.63
CA TYR A 105 -2.12 -7.54 -14.79
C TYR A 105 -1.20 -8.71 -14.49
N ILE A 106 -1.44 -9.81 -15.19
CA ILE A 106 -0.53 -10.94 -15.28
C ILE A 106 0.00 -10.95 -16.71
N LYS A 107 1.32 -10.91 -16.83
CA LYS A 107 2.02 -11.18 -18.07
C LYS A 107 2.38 -12.66 -18.08
N SER A 108 2.07 -13.36 -19.16
CA SER A 108 2.49 -14.74 -19.38
C SER A 108 3.24 -14.85 -20.70
N THR A 109 4.26 -15.71 -20.74
CA THR A 109 5.03 -15.98 -21.94
C THR A 109 4.88 -17.45 -22.32
N VAL A 110 4.09 -17.73 -23.36
CA VAL A 110 3.84 -19.09 -23.83
C VAL A 110 4.38 -19.23 -25.25
N ASN A 111 5.31 -20.17 -25.48
CA ASN A 111 5.96 -20.39 -26.77
C ASN A 111 6.57 -19.11 -27.39
N GLY A 112 7.11 -18.22 -26.55
CA GLY A 112 7.69 -16.94 -27.00
C GLY A 112 6.67 -15.85 -27.31
N VAL A 113 5.37 -16.09 -27.12
CA VAL A 113 4.31 -15.11 -27.26
C VAL A 113 3.95 -14.54 -25.89
N GLU A 114 4.06 -13.22 -25.75
CA GLU A 114 3.65 -12.52 -24.53
C GLU A 114 2.14 -12.23 -24.57
N CYS A 115 1.46 -12.56 -23.47
CA CYS A 115 0.07 -12.24 -23.26
C CYS A 115 -0.06 -11.46 -21.95
N ILE A 116 -0.77 -10.32 -21.96
CA ILE A 116 -1.05 -9.52 -20.78
C ILE A 116 -2.56 -9.48 -20.58
N GLN A 117 -3.01 -9.95 -19.43
CA GLN A 117 -4.43 -10.06 -19.11
C GLN A 117 -4.69 -9.69 -17.65
N LYS A 118 -5.95 -9.44 -17.30
CA LYS A 118 -6.31 -9.21 -15.90
C LYS A 118 -6.25 -10.50 -15.09
N PRO A 119 -6.00 -10.43 -13.76
CA PRO A 119 -5.91 -11.63 -12.93
C PRO A 119 -7.15 -12.53 -12.99
N GLU A 120 -8.34 -11.93 -13.09
CA GLU A 120 -9.63 -12.64 -13.20
C GLU A 120 -9.76 -13.43 -14.49
N ASP A 121 -9.11 -13.01 -15.55
CA ASP A 121 -9.15 -13.67 -16.87
C ASP A 121 -8.07 -14.75 -17.01
N ALA A 122 -7.14 -14.79 -16.04
CA ALA A 122 -6.01 -15.70 -16.04
C ALA A 122 -6.35 -16.96 -15.22
N ASN A 123 -6.19 -18.14 -15.84
CA ASN A 123 -6.28 -19.45 -15.16
C ASN A 123 -7.54 -19.67 -14.33
N GLY A 124 -8.72 -19.20 -14.79
CA GLY A 124 -10.01 -19.52 -14.18
C GLY A 124 -10.19 -19.02 -12.73
N GLY A 125 -9.52 -17.93 -12.34
CA GLY A 125 -9.64 -17.32 -11.01
C GLY A 125 -8.64 -17.83 -9.97
N GLY A 126 -7.95 -18.94 -10.17
CA GLY A 126 -6.97 -19.47 -9.21
C GLY A 126 -5.80 -18.52 -8.95
N PHE A 127 -5.40 -17.74 -9.93
CA PHE A 127 -4.36 -16.73 -9.76
C PHE A 127 -4.80 -15.56 -8.89
N VAL A 128 -6.08 -15.23 -8.87
CA VAL A 128 -6.64 -14.19 -7.98
C VAL A 128 -6.44 -14.59 -6.52
N ASP A 129 -6.64 -15.86 -6.18
CA ASP A 129 -6.43 -16.37 -4.82
C ASP A 129 -4.95 -16.28 -4.41
N ILE A 130 -4.03 -16.71 -5.30
CA ILE A 130 -2.58 -16.60 -5.05
C ILE A 130 -2.17 -15.15 -4.84
N ILE A 131 -2.60 -14.25 -5.74
CA ILE A 131 -2.32 -12.82 -5.66
C ILE A 131 -2.87 -12.22 -4.37
N SER A 132 -4.10 -12.59 -3.98
CA SER A 132 -4.74 -12.08 -2.77
C SER A 132 -3.96 -12.42 -1.50
N VAL A 133 -3.45 -13.65 -1.40
CA VAL A 133 -2.61 -14.07 -0.26
C VAL A 133 -1.27 -13.36 -0.30
N ALA A 134 -0.57 -13.39 -1.42
CA ALA A 134 0.74 -12.77 -1.57
C ALA A 134 0.69 -11.25 -1.34
N ALA A 135 -0.35 -10.58 -1.83
CA ALA A 135 -0.54 -9.15 -1.67
C ALA A 135 -0.70 -8.71 -0.21
N LYS A 136 -1.38 -9.52 0.62
CA LYS A 136 -1.48 -9.25 2.07
C LYS A 136 -0.11 -9.27 2.74
N TYR A 137 0.73 -10.24 2.43
CA TYR A 137 2.10 -10.29 2.94
C TYR A 137 2.95 -9.15 2.40
N ALA A 138 2.89 -8.86 1.09
CA ALA A 138 3.61 -7.76 0.49
C ALA A 138 3.22 -6.40 1.11
N TYR A 139 1.93 -6.19 1.38
CA TYR A 139 1.45 -5.00 2.07
C TYR A 139 2.07 -4.85 3.45
N LEU A 140 2.06 -5.91 4.25
CA LEU A 140 2.61 -5.89 5.61
C LEU A 140 4.12 -5.68 5.64
N GLU A 141 4.84 -6.16 4.63
CA GLU A 141 6.29 -5.97 4.47
C GLU A 141 6.64 -4.51 4.12
N ILE A 142 5.92 -3.94 3.16
CA ILE A 142 6.18 -2.57 2.68
C ILE A 142 5.82 -1.52 3.73
N PHE A 143 4.70 -1.69 4.41
CA PHE A 143 4.21 -0.68 5.36
C PHE A 143 4.87 -0.74 6.73
N ASN A 144 5.64 -1.75 7.05
CA ASN A 144 6.49 -1.88 8.25
C ASN A 144 6.02 -1.07 9.49
N ASP A 145 4.68 -1.02 9.72
CA ASP A 145 4.10 -0.33 10.87
C ASP A 145 4.25 -1.22 12.10
N PRO A 146 4.90 -0.75 13.18
CA PRO A 146 5.06 -1.54 14.40
C PRO A 146 3.76 -2.11 14.98
N LYS A 147 2.62 -1.44 14.73
CA LYS A 147 1.30 -1.89 15.21
C LYS A 147 0.78 -3.11 14.47
N ILE A 148 1.18 -3.30 13.22
CA ILE A 148 0.73 -4.39 12.36
C ILE A 148 1.84 -5.40 12.02
N MET A 149 3.09 -5.10 12.40
CA MET A 149 4.24 -5.96 12.13
C MET A 149 4.06 -7.40 12.63
N ASN A 150 3.38 -7.58 13.76
CA ASN A 150 3.12 -8.90 14.37
C ASN A 150 1.63 -9.29 14.29
N ALA A 151 0.84 -8.63 13.42
CA ALA A 151 -0.56 -8.94 13.30
C ALA A 151 -0.78 -10.36 12.76
N THR A 152 -1.71 -11.10 13.36
CA THR A 152 -2.18 -12.39 12.87
C THR A 152 -2.95 -12.19 11.56
N LEU A 153 -2.68 -13.02 10.57
CA LEU A 153 -3.41 -13.04 9.32
C LEU A 153 -4.57 -14.04 9.40
N PHE A 154 -5.74 -13.56 9.00
CA PHE A 154 -6.94 -14.39 8.90
C PHE A 154 -7.34 -14.57 7.45
N TYR A 155 -7.59 -15.81 7.07
CA TYR A 155 -8.09 -16.20 5.76
C TYR A 155 -9.37 -17.02 5.91
N ASP A 156 -10.34 -16.67 5.07
CA ASP A 156 -11.58 -17.42 4.91
C ASP A 156 -11.57 -18.04 3.51
N GLU A 157 -11.57 -19.36 3.47
CA GLU A 157 -11.52 -20.17 2.24
C GLU A 157 -10.45 -19.74 1.24
N PRO A 158 -9.16 -19.57 1.65
CA PRO A 158 -8.11 -19.21 0.72
C PRO A 158 -7.86 -20.35 -0.27
N GLY A 159 -7.74 -20.01 -1.56
CA GLY A 159 -7.48 -21.01 -2.59
C GLY A 159 -8.72 -21.76 -3.09
N LYS A 160 -9.93 -21.22 -2.86
CA LYS A 160 -11.19 -21.87 -3.31
C LYS A 160 -11.24 -22.08 -4.83
N MET A 161 -10.59 -21.20 -5.61
CA MET A 161 -10.56 -21.28 -7.07
C MET A 161 -9.28 -21.94 -7.61
N ILE A 162 -8.40 -22.41 -6.73
CA ILE A 162 -7.15 -23.06 -7.12
C ILE A 162 -7.43 -24.51 -7.51
N SER A 163 -6.81 -24.96 -8.61
CA SER A 163 -6.88 -26.36 -9.01
C SER A 163 -6.21 -27.28 -7.98
N GLU A 164 -6.67 -28.51 -7.88
CA GLU A 164 -6.12 -29.50 -6.95
C GLU A 164 -4.60 -29.67 -7.12
N GLN A 165 -4.11 -29.65 -8.35
CA GLN A 165 -2.67 -29.75 -8.65
C GLN A 165 -1.85 -28.60 -8.05
N MET A 166 -2.40 -27.38 -8.04
CA MET A 166 -1.72 -26.21 -7.48
C MET A 166 -1.95 -26.04 -5.97
N SER A 167 -2.99 -26.68 -5.42
CA SER A 167 -3.39 -26.48 -4.02
C SER A 167 -2.30 -26.96 -3.03
N VAL A 168 -1.58 -28.04 -3.35
CA VAL A 168 -0.43 -28.49 -2.55
C VAL A 168 0.66 -27.43 -2.48
N LYS A 169 1.04 -26.89 -3.63
CA LYS A 169 2.07 -25.82 -3.69
C LYS A 169 1.61 -24.52 -3.07
N PHE A 170 0.34 -24.22 -3.17
CA PHE A 170 -0.26 -23.07 -2.50
C PHE A 170 -0.23 -23.22 -0.96
N ALA A 171 -0.53 -24.40 -0.44
CA ALA A 171 -0.44 -24.71 0.97
C ALA A 171 1.01 -24.58 1.49
N GLU A 172 1.99 -25.15 0.78
CA GLU A 172 3.41 -25.02 1.07
C GLU A 172 3.85 -23.55 1.07
N TYR A 173 3.33 -22.76 0.11
CA TYR A 173 3.64 -21.34 0.00
C TYR A 173 3.13 -20.52 1.19
N ILE A 174 1.87 -20.75 1.63
CA ILE A 174 1.33 -20.08 2.82
C ILE A 174 2.14 -20.43 4.07
N LYS A 175 2.50 -21.69 4.26
CA LYS A 175 3.34 -22.12 5.37
C LYS A 175 4.73 -21.46 5.32
N PHE A 176 5.33 -21.41 4.14
CA PHE A 176 6.60 -20.71 3.92
C PHE A 176 6.51 -19.24 4.30
N LEU A 177 5.46 -18.53 3.84
CA LEU A 177 5.25 -17.11 4.17
C LEU A 177 5.10 -16.89 5.68
N GLY A 178 4.28 -17.70 6.36
CA GLY A 178 4.10 -17.64 7.81
C GLY A 178 5.42 -17.78 8.57
N SER A 179 6.26 -18.73 8.15
CA SER A 179 7.58 -18.97 8.76
C SER A 179 8.58 -17.88 8.41
N TYR A 180 8.66 -17.46 7.16
CA TYR A 180 9.61 -16.45 6.68
C TYR A 180 9.39 -15.08 7.33
N TYR A 181 8.12 -14.66 7.42
CA TYR A 181 7.75 -13.39 8.04
C TYR A 181 7.49 -13.51 9.55
N ASN A 182 7.69 -14.72 10.15
CA ASN A 182 7.42 -15.01 11.55
C ASN A 182 6.02 -14.53 11.98
N ARG A 183 4.99 -14.88 11.19
CA ARG A 183 3.61 -14.44 11.40
C ARG A 183 2.69 -15.62 11.64
N GLN A 184 1.81 -15.46 12.62
CA GLN A 184 0.71 -16.38 12.80
C GLN A 184 -0.30 -16.20 11.67
N THR A 185 -0.70 -17.34 11.08
CA THR A 185 -1.77 -17.39 10.08
C THR A 185 -2.87 -18.31 10.60
N ILE A 186 -4.08 -17.80 10.64
CA ILE A 186 -5.29 -18.56 10.99
C ILE A 186 -6.16 -18.62 9.74
N MET A 187 -6.61 -19.82 9.35
CA MET A 187 -7.46 -19.95 8.19
C MET A 187 -8.65 -20.87 8.48
N VAL A 188 -9.76 -20.58 7.87
CA VAL A 188 -10.92 -21.48 7.76
C VAL A 188 -10.91 -22.05 6.35
N THR A 189 -10.92 -23.36 6.21
CA THR A 189 -10.90 -24.01 4.89
C THR A 189 -11.47 -25.42 4.96
N HIS A 190 -12.03 -25.87 3.86
CA HIS A 190 -12.41 -27.24 3.63
C HIS A 190 -11.39 -28.01 2.75
N ASN A 191 -10.25 -27.38 2.42
CA ASN A 191 -9.22 -27.98 1.57
C ASN A 191 -8.22 -28.76 2.43
N ASP A 192 -8.17 -30.09 2.22
CA ASP A 192 -7.31 -31.00 2.96
C ASP A 192 -5.82 -30.70 2.79
N ASN A 193 -5.40 -30.22 1.63
CA ASN A 193 -4.00 -29.84 1.40
C ASN A 193 -3.58 -28.65 2.28
N LEU A 194 -4.48 -27.68 2.50
CA LEU A 194 -4.22 -26.55 3.40
C LEU A 194 -4.22 -26.99 4.86
N SER A 195 -5.13 -27.86 5.26
CA SER A 195 -5.20 -28.36 6.63
C SER A 195 -4.01 -29.25 6.98
N SER A 196 -3.49 -30.04 6.03
CA SER A 196 -2.37 -30.97 6.24
C SER A 196 -1.03 -30.31 6.53
N VAL A 197 -0.79 -29.08 6.04
CA VAL A 197 0.46 -28.33 6.27
C VAL A 197 0.42 -27.45 7.50
N ALA A 198 -0.74 -27.27 8.12
CA ALA A 198 -0.91 -26.45 9.31
C ALA A 198 -0.17 -27.05 10.52
N ASP A 199 0.32 -26.20 11.42
CA ASP A 199 0.95 -26.65 12.67
C ASP A 199 -0.09 -27.17 13.67
N LYS A 200 -1.34 -26.67 13.58
CA LYS A 200 -2.49 -27.10 14.36
C LYS A 200 -3.74 -27.01 13.50
N THR A 201 -4.55 -28.05 13.54
CA THR A 201 -5.82 -28.14 12.84
C THR A 201 -6.93 -28.49 13.82
N PHE A 202 -8.09 -27.86 13.65
CA PHE A 202 -9.30 -28.15 14.40
C PHE A 202 -10.42 -28.47 13.42
N LEU A 203 -11.06 -29.61 13.60
CA LEU A 203 -12.30 -29.92 12.91
C LEU A 203 -13.46 -29.26 13.66
N VAL A 204 -14.26 -28.46 12.96
CA VAL A 204 -15.49 -27.91 13.52
C VAL A 204 -16.65 -28.75 13.00
N HIS A 205 -17.26 -29.52 13.89
CA HIS A 205 -18.43 -30.34 13.61
C HIS A 205 -19.68 -29.70 14.24
N LYS A 206 -20.82 -29.85 13.57
CA LYS A 206 -22.11 -29.39 14.08
C LYS A 206 -23.01 -30.62 14.25
N ASP A 207 -23.46 -30.85 15.48
CA ASP A 207 -24.35 -31.97 15.83
C ASP A 207 -25.78 -31.77 15.28
N THR A 208 -26.61 -32.82 15.46
CA THR A 208 -28.01 -32.80 15.05
C THR A 208 -28.87 -31.78 15.81
N ASN A 209 -28.42 -31.33 16.98
CA ASN A 209 -29.07 -30.35 17.83
C ASN A 209 -28.65 -28.91 17.45
N GLY A 210 -27.71 -28.77 16.50
CA GLY A 210 -27.20 -27.46 16.04
C GLY A 210 -26.06 -26.88 16.88
N ILE A 211 -25.47 -27.66 17.79
CA ILE A 211 -24.33 -27.29 18.61
C ILE A 211 -23.04 -27.55 17.83
N SER A 212 -22.15 -26.58 17.78
CA SER A 212 -20.84 -26.70 17.11
C SER A 212 -19.74 -27.01 18.12
N THR A 213 -18.97 -28.08 17.85
CA THR A 213 -17.84 -28.53 18.68
C THR A 213 -16.55 -28.45 17.85
N ALA A 214 -15.44 -27.98 18.45
CA ALA A 214 -14.12 -27.93 17.84
C ALA A 214 -13.25 -29.05 18.37
N ILE A 215 -12.84 -29.98 17.51
CA ILE A 215 -12.07 -31.17 17.85
C ILE A 215 -10.64 -30.98 17.32
N PRO A 216 -9.58 -31.04 18.17
CA PRO A 216 -8.21 -30.95 17.70
C PRO A 216 -7.85 -32.16 16.87
N MET A 217 -7.28 -31.96 15.69
CA MET A 217 -6.83 -33.00 14.78
C MET A 217 -5.34 -33.29 14.97
N THR A 218 -4.97 -34.56 14.87
CA THR A 218 -3.57 -34.96 14.82
C THR A 218 -2.99 -34.62 13.45
N VAL A 219 -1.85 -33.91 13.42
CA VAL A 219 -1.17 -33.54 12.17
C VAL A 219 -0.86 -34.77 11.34
N GLY A 220 -1.27 -34.76 10.06
CA GLY A 220 -1.02 -35.83 9.10
C GLY A 220 -2.21 -36.79 8.83
N VAL A 221 -3.36 -36.58 9.46
CA VAL A 221 -4.58 -37.33 9.13
C VAL A 221 -5.27 -36.68 7.93
N THR A 222 -5.17 -37.30 6.78
CA THR A 222 -5.72 -36.79 5.50
C THR A 222 -7.15 -37.26 5.20
N GLN A 223 -7.69 -38.18 5.98
CA GLN A 223 -9.09 -38.63 5.86
C GLN A 223 -9.70 -38.76 7.25
N ILE A 224 -10.80 -38.07 7.45
CA ILE A 224 -11.63 -38.18 8.66
C ILE A 224 -12.68 -39.19 8.36
N ASP A 225 -12.66 -40.34 9.07
CA ASP A 225 -13.80 -41.20 9.13
C ASP A 225 -14.81 -40.59 10.11
N TYR A 226 -15.87 -40.02 9.56
CA TYR A 226 -16.92 -39.35 10.36
C TYR A 226 -17.59 -40.33 11.35
N SER A 227 -17.49 -41.63 11.11
CA SER A 227 -17.99 -42.68 12.04
C SER A 227 -17.20 -42.73 13.36
N ASP A 228 -15.98 -42.23 13.41
CA ASP A 228 -15.16 -42.18 14.63
C ASP A 228 -15.47 -40.93 15.50
N ILE A 229 -16.10 -39.93 14.92
CA ILE A 229 -16.50 -38.70 15.65
C ILE A 229 -17.65 -39.03 16.60
N ASP A 230 -18.64 -39.76 16.12
CA ASP A 230 -19.79 -40.19 16.93
C ASP A 230 -19.37 -41.08 18.14
N LYS A 231 -18.29 -41.86 17.99
CA LYS A 231 -17.73 -42.69 19.09
C LYS A 231 -16.96 -41.87 20.13
N MET A 232 -16.29 -40.79 19.71
CA MET A 232 -15.58 -39.88 20.64
C MET A 232 -16.52 -39.01 21.49
N GLU A 233 -17.74 -38.76 21.01
CA GLU A 233 -18.79 -38.09 21.77
C GLU A 233 -19.39 -38.99 22.84
N GLU A 234 -19.55 -40.31 22.56
CA GLU A 234 -20.06 -41.31 23.52
C GLU A 234 -19.05 -41.62 24.66
N GLU A 235 -17.75 -41.44 24.46
CA GLU A 235 -16.73 -41.65 25.50
C GLU A 235 -16.55 -40.44 26.46
N ASN A 236 -17.13 -39.29 26.18
CA ASN A 236 -17.02 -38.09 27.00
C ASN A 236 -18.29 -37.67 27.76
N GLU A 237 -19.37 -38.51 27.66
CA GLU A 237 -20.55 -38.42 28.52
C GLU A 237 -20.41 -39.37 29.74
#